data_b53dc6f30c39fbf0bc6e31dbbd2c4752
#
_entry.id   b53dc6f30c39fbf0bc6e31dbbd2c4752
#
_cell.length_a   1.000
_cell.length_b   1.000
_cell.length_c   1.000
_cell.angle_alpha   90.00
_cell.angle_beta   90.00
_cell.angle_gamma   90.00
#
_symmetry.space_group_name_H-M   'P 1'
#
loop_
_entity.id
_entity.type
_entity.pdbx_description
1 polymer ?
#
loop_
_entity_poly.entity_id
_entity_poly.type
_entity_poly.pdbx_seq_one_letter_code
_entity_poly.pdbx_strand_id
1 'polypeptide(L)'
;MKPFRLYWSNLERYEECPQKFLWYRGWGLLDLGGGQGRRKPLDTSSRRSEHHALMGILIAEAVENIYNKEWWRQPKDLLARLNDFLDKEFSYRLQKTYIKWEESPSKSELLATCKSSTLGYLKIMKHNRLLGDLYSRSEVTLKVELDGVRMGGRPDIVINRSDTGLLIIDGKNSLSPGKYTNKDQLRWYALLYYIAHKKMSSLAFAYFRYPPENPPKSHLNKKKPSEWTGLIPVSVSEKDLLALLDRAKQAYTKILAEDFEATPSSSSCRFCDYQRDCSAFRDLQIEKADLSQSGKGFIDLSFS
;
A
#
# COMPACT_ATOMS: atom_id res chain seq x y z
N MET A 1 -26.61 -6.23 9.77
CA MET A 1 -25.55 -6.40 8.75
C MET A 1 -24.70 -5.15 8.66
N LYS A 2 -23.36 -5.27 8.63
CA LYS A 2 -22.52 -4.09 8.41
C LYS A 2 -22.41 -3.86 6.90
N PRO A 3 -22.91 -2.73 6.38
CA PRO A 3 -22.90 -2.48 4.95
C PRO A 3 -21.46 -2.39 4.41
N PHE A 4 -21.26 -2.80 3.15
CA PHE A 4 -19.98 -2.75 2.46
C PHE A 4 -19.37 -1.36 2.50
N ARG A 5 -18.05 -1.32 2.66
CA ARG A 5 -17.25 -0.09 2.61
C ARG A 5 -16.07 -0.29 1.67
N LEU A 6 -15.92 0.60 0.72
CA LEU A 6 -14.83 0.58 -0.25
C LEU A 6 -13.56 1.19 0.36
N TYR A 7 -12.47 0.46 0.26
CA TYR A 7 -11.12 0.91 0.61
C TYR A 7 -10.27 1.00 -0.64
N TRP A 8 -9.17 1.76 -0.62
CA TRP A 8 -8.29 1.87 -1.76
C TRP A 8 -7.88 0.50 -2.34
N SER A 9 -7.41 -0.40 -1.50
CA SER A 9 -7.00 -1.75 -1.93
C SER A 9 -8.12 -2.59 -2.54
N ASN A 10 -9.38 -2.28 -2.23
CA ASN A 10 -10.55 -2.91 -2.82
C ASN A 10 -10.84 -2.32 -4.21
N LEU A 11 -10.78 -0.98 -4.32
CA LEU A 11 -10.96 -0.28 -5.58
C LEU A 11 -9.92 -0.73 -6.60
N GLU A 12 -8.64 -0.66 -6.24
CA GLU A 12 -7.52 -1.07 -7.08
C GLU A 12 -7.66 -2.52 -7.56
N ARG A 13 -8.01 -3.45 -6.66
CA ARG A 13 -8.19 -4.86 -7.00
C ARG A 13 -9.40 -5.11 -7.86
N TYR A 14 -10.50 -4.39 -7.64
CA TYR A 14 -11.70 -4.49 -8.46
C TYR A 14 -11.42 -3.97 -9.88
N GLU A 15 -10.75 -2.84 -10.02
CA GLU A 15 -10.35 -2.27 -11.32
C GLU A 15 -9.34 -3.16 -12.05
N GLU A 16 -8.45 -3.83 -11.31
CA GLU A 16 -7.53 -4.80 -11.91
C GLU A 16 -8.26 -6.02 -12.48
N CYS A 17 -9.19 -6.61 -11.73
CA CYS A 17 -10.05 -7.71 -12.16
C CYS A 17 -11.19 -7.92 -11.15
N PRO A 18 -12.46 -7.71 -11.52
CA PRO A 18 -13.60 -7.90 -10.63
C PRO A 18 -13.68 -9.32 -10.04
N GLN A 19 -13.40 -10.36 -10.82
CA GLN A 19 -13.39 -11.75 -10.34
C GLN A 19 -12.27 -11.99 -9.31
N LYS A 20 -11.08 -11.41 -9.49
CA LYS A 20 -9.98 -11.46 -8.51
C LYS A 20 -10.39 -10.80 -7.20
N PHE A 21 -11.08 -9.65 -7.28
CA PHE A 21 -11.64 -8.98 -6.11
C PHE A 21 -12.62 -9.88 -5.36
N LEU A 22 -13.60 -10.48 -6.07
CA LEU A 22 -14.57 -11.39 -5.48
C LEU A 22 -13.90 -12.56 -4.74
N TRP A 23 -12.97 -13.24 -5.40
CA TRP A 23 -12.28 -14.38 -4.79
C TRP A 23 -11.41 -14.02 -3.61
N TYR A 24 -10.78 -12.84 -3.66
CA TYR A 24 -9.96 -12.34 -2.56
C TYR A 24 -10.80 -11.99 -1.33
N ARG A 25 -11.96 -11.39 -1.53
CA ARG A 25 -12.82 -10.93 -0.43
C ARG A 25 -13.77 -12.02 0.07
N GLY A 26 -14.17 -12.93 -0.80
CA GLY A 26 -15.20 -13.94 -0.52
C GLY A 26 -16.62 -13.39 -0.63
N TRP A 27 -17.60 -14.29 -0.66
CA TRP A 27 -19.02 -13.98 -0.83
C TRP A 27 -19.65 -13.24 0.35
N GLY A 28 -19.07 -13.30 1.53
CA GLY A 28 -19.60 -12.64 2.73
C GLY A 28 -19.53 -11.12 2.76
N LEU A 29 -19.06 -10.50 1.69
CA LEU A 29 -18.90 -9.05 1.57
C LEU A 29 -20.21 -8.31 1.50
N LEU A 30 -21.16 -8.88 0.78
CA LEU A 30 -22.41 -8.22 0.43
C LEU A 30 -23.58 -8.75 1.26
N ASP A 31 -23.32 -9.62 2.24
CA ASP A 31 -24.35 -10.23 3.08
C ASP A 31 -25.44 -10.97 2.29
N LEU A 32 -25.07 -11.50 1.14
CA LEU A 32 -25.97 -12.17 0.20
C LEU A 32 -26.18 -13.64 0.56
N GLY A 33 -26.31 -13.92 1.85
CA GLY A 33 -26.96 -15.14 2.33
C GLY A 33 -26.27 -16.48 2.08
N GLY A 34 -24.96 -16.55 1.95
CA GLY A 34 -24.34 -17.82 1.71
C GLY A 34 -22.84 -17.86 1.93
N GLY A 35 -22.41 -17.56 3.13
CA GLY A 35 -21.03 -17.49 3.62
C GLY A 35 -20.00 -18.46 3.07
N GLN A 36 -19.68 -18.39 1.81
CA GLN A 36 -18.44 -18.95 1.31
C GLN A 36 -17.34 -17.94 1.58
N GLY A 37 -16.46 -18.25 2.53
CA GLY A 37 -15.33 -17.41 2.88
C GLY A 37 -14.41 -17.17 1.68
N ARG A 38 -13.40 -16.32 1.89
CA ARG A 38 -12.33 -16.04 0.93
C ARG A 38 -11.86 -17.33 0.25
N ARG A 39 -11.89 -17.37 -1.09
CA ARG A 39 -11.37 -18.50 -1.85
C ARG A 39 -9.85 -18.57 -1.63
N LYS A 40 -9.36 -19.72 -1.19
CA LYS A 40 -7.92 -19.99 -1.17
C LYS A 40 -7.48 -20.42 -2.56
N PRO A 41 -6.36 -19.93 -3.08
CA PRO A 41 -5.77 -20.46 -4.30
C PRO A 41 -5.55 -21.97 -4.17
N LEU A 42 -5.85 -22.74 -5.21
CA LEU A 42 -5.67 -24.21 -5.22
C LEU A 42 -4.19 -24.59 -5.12
N ASP A 43 -3.33 -23.77 -5.70
CA ASP A 43 -1.89 -24.01 -5.69
C ASP A 43 -1.16 -23.04 -4.75
N THR A 44 -0.58 -23.61 -3.71
CA THR A 44 0.29 -22.89 -2.78
C THR A 44 1.78 -23.06 -3.12
N SER A 45 2.14 -23.85 -4.14
CA SER A 45 3.56 -24.08 -4.50
C SER A 45 4.24 -22.81 -5.01
N SER A 46 3.46 -21.88 -5.59
CA SER A 46 3.90 -20.56 -6.02
C SER A 46 3.84 -19.49 -4.91
N ARG A 47 3.50 -19.88 -3.67
CA ARG A 47 3.43 -18.94 -2.57
C ARG A 47 4.76 -18.23 -2.39
N ARG A 48 4.73 -16.91 -2.50
CA ARG A 48 5.93 -16.09 -2.35
C ARG A 48 6.32 -15.96 -0.89
N SER A 49 7.62 -15.80 -0.67
CA SER A 49 8.13 -15.45 0.66
C SER A 49 7.52 -14.14 1.14
N GLU A 50 7.02 -14.15 2.36
CA GLU A 50 6.33 -13.00 2.97
C GLU A 50 7.30 -12.06 3.72
N HIS A 51 8.61 -12.21 3.56
CA HIS A 51 9.59 -11.40 4.30
C HIS A 51 9.45 -9.90 4.06
N HIS A 52 9.08 -9.45 2.85
CA HIS A 52 8.82 -8.04 2.59
C HIS A 52 7.56 -7.53 3.32
N ALA A 53 6.51 -8.35 3.37
CA ALA A 53 5.30 -8.03 4.11
C ALA A 53 5.58 -7.96 5.62
N LEU A 54 6.34 -8.92 6.16
CA LEU A 54 6.76 -8.92 7.56
C LEU A 54 7.51 -7.64 7.92
N MET A 55 8.51 -7.25 7.12
CA MET A 55 9.25 -6.01 7.35
C MET A 55 8.34 -4.77 7.31
N GLY A 56 7.45 -4.71 6.32
CA GLY A 56 6.51 -3.59 6.19
C GLY A 56 5.62 -3.44 7.42
N ILE A 57 5.05 -4.55 7.91
CA ILE A 57 4.21 -4.56 9.11
C ILE A 57 4.99 -4.10 10.35
N LEU A 58 6.18 -4.66 10.57
CA LEU A 58 6.99 -4.32 11.74
C LEU A 58 7.41 -2.85 11.78
N ILE A 59 7.80 -2.31 10.63
CA ILE A 59 8.17 -0.90 10.53
C ILE A 59 6.94 0.00 10.76
N ALA A 60 5.80 -0.34 10.16
CA ALA A 60 4.55 0.41 10.35
C ALA A 60 4.12 0.44 11.82
N GLU A 61 4.16 -0.71 12.50
CA GLU A 61 3.81 -0.80 13.93
C GLU A 61 4.81 -0.08 14.84
N ALA A 62 6.12 -0.12 14.50
CA ALA A 62 7.12 0.64 15.22
C ALA A 62 6.85 2.15 15.10
N VAL A 63 6.54 2.63 13.90
CA VAL A 63 6.15 4.03 13.65
C VAL A 63 4.87 4.39 14.39
N GLU A 64 3.85 3.52 14.35
CA GLU A 64 2.59 3.71 15.07
C GLU A 64 2.83 3.87 16.57
N ASN A 65 3.69 3.04 17.16
CA ASN A 65 4.01 3.11 18.59
C ASN A 65 4.73 4.40 19.00
N ILE A 66 5.52 5.02 18.09
CA ILE A 66 6.15 6.32 18.38
C ILE A 66 5.09 7.35 18.74
N TYR A 67 3.97 7.37 18.02
CA TYR A 67 2.90 8.35 18.21
C TYR A 67 1.88 7.88 19.25
N ASN A 68 1.35 6.68 19.14
CA ASN A 68 0.26 6.22 19.98
C ASN A 68 0.68 6.01 21.44
N LYS A 69 1.95 5.69 21.68
CA LYS A 69 2.54 5.56 23.03
C LYS A 69 3.34 6.81 23.43
N GLU A 70 3.29 7.86 22.62
CA GLU A 70 3.98 9.13 22.85
C GLU A 70 5.50 8.97 23.14
N TRP A 71 6.14 7.95 22.58
CA TRP A 71 7.58 7.71 22.80
C TRP A 71 8.44 8.86 22.32
N TRP A 72 7.99 9.63 21.34
CA TRP A 72 8.65 10.82 20.84
C TRP A 72 8.87 11.90 21.92
N ARG A 73 8.07 11.89 23.02
CA ARG A 73 8.25 12.82 24.16
C ARG A 73 9.48 12.48 25.02
N GLN A 74 10.04 11.28 24.85
CA GLN A 74 11.22 10.80 25.58
C GLN A 74 12.35 10.45 24.61
N PRO A 75 12.97 11.44 23.95
CA PRO A 75 13.90 11.22 22.85
C PRO A 75 15.16 10.44 23.24
N LYS A 76 15.58 10.50 24.52
CA LYS A 76 16.74 9.76 25.02
C LYS A 76 16.51 8.24 25.01
N ASP A 77 15.29 7.79 25.26
CA ASP A 77 14.93 6.38 25.36
C ASP A 77 14.28 5.84 24.08
N LEU A 78 13.92 6.72 23.14
CA LEU A 78 13.14 6.38 21.96
C LEU A 78 13.77 5.24 21.15
N LEU A 79 15.06 5.33 20.87
CA LEU A 79 15.76 4.30 20.07
C LEU A 79 15.84 2.97 20.81
N ALA A 80 16.09 2.98 22.11
CA ALA A 80 16.12 1.76 22.93
C ALA A 80 14.75 1.07 22.94
N ARG A 81 13.66 1.83 23.13
CA ARG A 81 12.29 1.31 23.10
C ARG A 81 11.91 0.74 21.74
N LEU A 82 12.30 1.39 20.64
CA LEU A 82 12.05 0.90 19.29
C LEU A 82 12.80 -0.41 19.01
N ASN A 83 14.06 -0.50 19.42
CA ASN A 83 14.83 -1.72 19.26
C ASN A 83 14.24 -2.86 20.09
N ASP A 84 13.89 -2.65 21.34
CA ASP A 84 13.24 -3.65 22.20
C ASP A 84 11.89 -4.13 21.61
N PHE A 85 11.08 -3.19 21.12
CA PHE A 85 9.83 -3.51 20.43
C PHE A 85 10.07 -4.38 19.18
N LEU A 86 11.01 -3.97 18.32
CA LEU A 86 11.31 -4.70 17.08
C LEU A 86 11.87 -6.10 17.37
N ASP A 87 12.72 -6.28 18.36
CA ASP A 87 13.27 -7.57 18.74
C ASP A 87 12.17 -8.54 19.22
N LYS A 88 11.27 -8.06 20.07
CA LYS A 88 10.15 -8.85 20.59
C LYS A 88 9.13 -9.19 19.51
N GLU A 89 8.68 -8.19 18.76
CA GLU A 89 7.63 -8.38 17.77
C GLU A 89 8.11 -9.17 16.54
N PHE A 90 9.37 -9.00 16.13
CA PHE A 90 9.98 -9.80 15.07
C PHE A 90 9.97 -11.30 15.42
N SER A 91 10.40 -11.64 16.62
CA SER A 91 10.43 -13.05 17.09
C SER A 91 9.03 -13.66 17.13
N TYR A 92 8.04 -12.91 17.58
CA TYR A 92 6.64 -13.35 17.65
C TYR A 92 6.03 -13.56 16.26
N ARG A 93 6.21 -12.59 15.35
CA ARG A 93 5.60 -12.68 14.01
C ARG A 93 6.29 -13.66 13.10
N LEU A 94 7.58 -13.88 13.29
CA LEU A 94 8.34 -14.84 12.51
C LEU A 94 7.76 -16.25 12.62
N GLN A 95 7.16 -16.60 13.75
CA GLN A 95 6.49 -17.89 13.96
C GLN A 95 5.20 -18.04 13.14
N LYS A 96 4.61 -16.93 12.68
CA LYS A 96 3.31 -16.89 11.98
C LYS A 96 3.44 -16.53 10.49
N THR A 97 4.66 -16.24 10.03
CA THR A 97 4.91 -15.75 8.67
C THR A 97 5.59 -16.82 7.84
N TYR A 98 5.09 -17.04 6.63
CA TYR A 98 5.72 -17.97 5.69
C TYR A 98 6.93 -17.33 5.03
N ILE A 99 8.11 -17.90 5.26
CA ILE A 99 9.37 -17.41 4.66
C ILE A 99 10.11 -18.57 4.01
N LYS A 100 10.45 -18.41 2.74
CA LYS A 100 11.35 -19.28 2.01
C LYS A 100 12.78 -18.77 2.26
N TRP A 101 13.48 -19.40 3.18
CA TRP A 101 14.79 -18.91 3.63
C TRP A 101 15.87 -18.97 2.55
N GLU A 102 15.75 -19.90 1.60
CA GLU A 102 16.68 -20.05 0.46
C GLU A 102 16.60 -18.84 -0.48
N GLU A 103 15.44 -18.18 -0.53
CA GLU A 103 15.15 -17.03 -1.40
C GLU A 103 15.13 -15.71 -0.65
N SER A 104 15.43 -15.71 0.66
CA SER A 104 15.22 -14.57 1.55
C SER A 104 16.51 -14.20 2.28
N PRO A 105 16.67 -12.93 2.68
CA PRO A 105 17.73 -12.54 3.61
C PRO A 105 17.64 -13.32 4.93
N SER A 106 18.74 -13.45 5.62
CA SER A 106 18.78 -14.10 6.94
C SER A 106 17.89 -13.37 7.98
N LYS A 107 17.54 -14.06 9.06
CA LYS A 107 16.75 -13.45 10.16
C LYS A 107 17.40 -12.18 10.71
N SER A 108 18.72 -12.22 10.90
CA SER A 108 19.49 -11.08 11.41
C SER A 108 19.49 -9.90 10.44
N GLU A 109 19.60 -10.14 9.13
CA GLU A 109 19.52 -9.10 8.11
C GLU A 109 18.14 -8.49 7.99
N LEU A 110 17.07 -9.29 8.10
CA LEU A 110 15.71 -8.79 8.10
C LEU A 110 15.47 -7.85 9.30
N LEU A 111 15.87 -8.28 10.51
CA LEU A 111 15.72 -7.49 11.71
C LEU A 111 16.57 -6.21 11.66
N ALA A 112 17.83 -6.31 11.22
CA ALA A 112 18.70 -5.15 11.02
C ALA A 112 18.10 -4.15 10.02
N THR A 113 17.46 -4.65 8.96
CA THR A 113 16.74 -3.83 7.99
C THR A 113 15.55 -3.11 8.62
N CYS A 114 14.76 -3.78 9.46
CA CYS A 114 13.65 -3.14 10.18
C CYS A 114 14.16 -2.02 11.10
N LYS A 115 15.20 -2.30 11.88
CA LYS A 115 15.82 -1.31 12.78
C LYS A 115 16.38 -0.10 12.02
N SER A 116 17.14 -0.34 10.96
CA SER A 116 17.72 0.75 10.14
C SER A 116 16.64 1.59 9.45
N SER A 117 15.59 0.96 8.93
CA SER A 117 14.48 1.67 8.29
C SER A 117 13.68 2.51 9.29
N THR A 118 13.43 2.00 10.49
CA THR A 118 12.76 2.75 11.54
C THR A 118 13.60 3.94 12.01
N LEU A 119 14.93 3.76 12.13
CA LEU A 119 15.85 4.86 12.39
C LEU A 119 15.84 5.90 11.26
N GLY A 120 15.84 5.43 10.00
CA GLY A 120 15.73 6.32 8.82
C GLY A 120 14.44 7.13 8.85
N TYR A 121 13.32 6.53 9.23
CA TYR A 121 12.07 7.25 9.46
C TYR A 121 12.24 8.38 10.49
N LEU A 122 12.81 8.10 11.64
CA LEU A 122 13.03 9.11 12.68
C LEU A 122 13.89 10.28 12.18
N LYS A 123 14.95 9.99 11.42
CA LYS A 123 15.81 11.01 10.82
C LYS A 123 15.07 11.89 9.82
N ILE A 124 14.21 11.29 8.97
CA ILE A 124 13.35 12.02 8.04
C ILE A 124 12.40 12.94 8.79
N MET A 125 11.72 12.43 9.81
CA MET A 125 10.76 13.23 10.59
C MET A 125 11.44 14.35 11.36
N LYS A 126 12.60 14.09 11.95
CA LYS A 126 13.40 15.13 12.66
C LYS A 126 13.89 16.21 11.70
N HIS A 127 14.45 15.83 10.55
CA HIS A 127 14.95 16.76 9.53
C HIS A 127 13.85 17.70 9.03
N ASN A 128 12.67 17.16 8.76
CA ASN A 128 11.53 17.93 8.28
C ASN A 128 10.71 18.60 9.40
N ARG A 129 11.19 18.56 10.65
CA ARG A 129 10.50 19.10 11.83
C ARG A 129 9.07 18.56 12.00
N LEU A 130 8.89 17.28 11.70
CA LEU A 130 7.61 16.56 11.75
C LEU A 130 7.49 15.67 13.00
N LEU A 131 8.52 15.62 13.83
CA LEU A 131 8.53 14.92 15.11
C LEU A 131 8.51 15.96 16.24
N GLY A 132 7.59 15.88 17.17
CA GLY A 132 7.50 16.80 18.30
C GLY A 132 6.11 17.41 18.48
N ASP A 133 6.00 18.74 18.67
CA ASP A 133 4.77 19.45 19.05
C ASP A 133 3.62 19.40 18.04
N LEU A 134 3.80 18.72 16.95
CA LEU A 134 2.81 18.59 15.91
C LEU A 134 1.80 17.50 16.27
N TYR A 135 0.56 17.74 15.96
CA TYR A 135 -0.52 16.76 16.09
C TYR A 135 -0.32 15.65 15.06
N SER A 136 0.58 14.71 15.37
CA SER A 136 0.83 13.55 14.54
C SER A 136 0.01 12.39 15.07
N ARG A 137 -0.76 11.76 14.18
CA ARG A 137 -1.45 10.50 14.46
C ARG A 137 -1.06 9.49 13.41
N SER A 138 -0.73 8.30 13.86
CA SER A 138 -0.49 7.17 12.99
C SER A 138 -1.78 6.39 12.84
N GLU A 139 -2.00 5.89 11.62
CA GLU A 139 -3.06 4.92 11.29
C GLU A 139 -4.49 5.33 11.70
N VAL A 140 -4.84 6.58 11.50
CA VAL A 140 -6.20 7.08 11.76
C VAL A 140 -7.18 6.43 10.78
N THR A 141 -8.12 5.67 11.29
CA THR A 141 -9.18 5.09 10.46
C THR A 141 -10.17 6.16 10.04
N LEU A 142 -10.20 6.47 8.76
CA LEU A 142 -11.19 7.36 8.15
C LEU A 142 -12.35 6.56 7.61
N LYS A 143 -13.55 7.03 7.88
CA LYS A 143 -14.80 6.46 7.35
C LYS A 143 -15.69 7.62 6.93
N VAL A 144 -16.03 7.65 5.66
CA VAL A 144 -16.91 8.70 5.09
C VAL A 144 -18.02 8.06 4.26
N GLU A 145 -19.06 8.81 4.02
CA GLU A 145 -20.14 8.48 3.09
C GLU A 145 -20.46 9.72 2.26
N LEU A 146 -20.54 9.57 0.95
CA LEU A 146 -20.90 10.63 0.02
C LEU A 146 -21.73 10.03 -1.12
N ASP A 147 -22.90 10.58 -1.40
CA ASP A 147 -23.81 10.12 -2.46
C ASP A 147 -24.10 8.61 -2.40
N GLY A 148 -24.30 8.07 -1.19
CA GLY A 148 -24.54 6.66 -0.94
C GLY A 148 -23.32 5.76 -1.02
N VAL A 149 -22.15 6.27 -1.40
CA VAL A 149 -20.90 5.51 -1.47
C VAL A 149 -20.20 5.58 -0.12
N ARG A 150 -20.02 4.41 0.50
CA ARG A 150 -19.28 4.28 1.75
C ARG A 150 -17.81 4.00 1.47
N MET A 151 -16.95 4.89 1.91
CA MET A 151 -15.52 4.83 1.67
C MET A 151 -14.75 4.82 2.98
N GLY A 152 -13.58 4.18 2.97
CA GLY A 152 -12.71 4.14 4.13
C GLY A 152 -11.23 4.07 3.76
N GLY A 153 -10.40 4.41 4.72
CA GLY A 153 -8.95 4.36 4.57
C GLY A 153 -8.24 4.47 5.91
N ARG A 154 -6.98 4.09 5.90
CA ARG A 154 -6.10 4.17 7.07
C ARG A 154 -4.74 4.67 6.59
N PRO A 155 -4.55 6.00 6.49
CA PRO A 155 -3.25 6.56 6.16
C PRO A 155 -2.23 6.24 7.25
N ASP A 156 -0.97 5.99 6.86
CA ASP A 156 0.07 5.61 7.80
C ASP A 156 0.33 6.73 8.81
N ILE A 157 0.44 7.98 8.32
CA ILE A 157 0.74 9.13 9.15
C ILE A 157 -0.06 10.34 8.71
N VAL A 158 -0.65 11.02 9.67
CA VAL A 158 -1.38 12.29 9.45
C VAL A 158 -0.83 13.32 10.42
N ILE A 159 -0.39 14.45 9.90
CA ILE A 159 0.18 15.55 10.67
C ILE A 159 -0.65 16.80 10.42
N ASN A 160 -1.23 17.35 11.48
CA ASN A 160 -1.95 18.61 11.40
C ASN A 160 -1.01 19.73 11.85
N ARG A 161 -0.46 20.46 10.90
CA ARG A 161 0.45 21.57 11.13
C ARG A 161 -0.33 22.87 11.23
N SER A 162 -0.01 23.68 12.23
CA SER A 162 -0.66 24.98 12.42
C SER A 162 -0.32 25.97 11.30
N ASP A 163 0.87 25.84 10.71
CA ASP A 163 1.43 26.76 9.71
C ASP A 163 1.09 26.37 8.26
N THR A 164 1.06 25.08 7.94
CA THR A 164 0.94 24.58 6.56
C THR A 164 -0.28 23.68 6.34
N GLY A 165 -1.09 23.47 7.38
CA GLY A 165 -2.29 22.62 7.30
C GLY A 165 -1.98 21.13 7.39
N LEU A 166 -2.87 20.32 6.82
CA LEU A 166 -2.81 18.87 6.93
C LEU A 166 -1.78 18.27 5.96
N LEU A 167 -0.90 17.43 6.47
CA LEU A 167 0.03 16.61 5.70
C LEU A 167 -0.27 15.13 5.92
N ILE A 168 -0.49 14.38 4.83
CA ILE A 168 -0.64 12.93 4.83
C ILE A 168 0.62 12.31 4.25
N ILE A 169 1.21 11.36 4.98
CA ILE A 169 2.44 10.68 4.58
C ILE A 169 2.16 9.18 4.48
N ASP A 170 2.59 8.57 3.39
CA ASP A 170 2.63 7.13 3.21
C ASP A 170 4.09 6.66 3.24
N GLY A 171 4.36 5.71 4.12
CA GLY A 171 5.71 5.20 4.38
C GLY A 171 6.11 4.11 3.39
N LYS A 172 7.31 4.22 2.82
CA LYS A 172 7.83 3.25 1.86
C LYS A 172 9.19 2.72 2.30
N ASN A 173 9.29 1.40 2.40
CA ASN A 173 10.55 0.68 2.65
C ASN A 173 11.17 0.14 1.35
N SER A 174 10.94 0.80 0.21
CA SER A 174 11.44 0.40 -1.10
C SER A 174 12.90 0.79 -1.29
N LEU A 175 13.67 -0.05 -2.00
CA LEU A 175 15.01 0.27 -2.50
C LEU A 175 15.00 1.17 -3.75
N SER A 176 13.85 1.35 -4.37
CA SER A 176 13.72 2.12 -5.61
C SER A 176 12.66 3.21 -5.43
N PRO A 177 13.05 4.39 -4.93
CA PRO A 177 12.14 5.51 -4.79
C PRO A 177 11.50 5.88 -6.13
N GLY A 178 10.17 6.02 -6.13
CA GLY A 178 9.39 6.38 -7.31
C GLY A 178 8.91 5.21 -8.18
N LYS A 179 9.51 4.01 -8.07
CA LYS A 179 9.12 2.87 -8.92
C LYS A 179 7.81 2.19 -8.49
N TYR A 180 7.53 2.15 -7.19
CA TYR A 180 6.36 1.43 -6.62
C TYR A 180 5.43 2.37 -5.85
N THR A 181 5.28 3.59 -6.33
CA THR A 181 4.46 4.61 -5.70
C THR A 181 3.12 4.73 -6.39
N ASN A 182 2.09 4.26 -5.74
CA ASN A 182 0.74 4.53 -6.20
C ASN A 182 0.28 5.88 -5.64
N LYS A 183 0.38 6.92 -6.47
CA LYS A 183 -0.04 8.28 -6.09
C LYS A 183 -1.53 8.35 -5.75
N ASP A 184 -2.34 7.51 -6.38
CA ASP A 184 -3.78 7.49 -6.17
C ASP A 184 -4.14 6.93 -4.78
N GLN A 185 -3.30 6.09 -4.17
CA GLN A 185 -3.47 5.70 -2.77
C GLN A 185 -3.42 6.90 -1.83
N LEU A 186 -2.43 7.79 -2.01
CA LEU A 186 -2.34 9.02 -1.22
C LEU A 186 -3.49 9.99 -1.53
N ARG A 187 -3.85 10.13 -2.81
CA ARG A 187 -4.99 10.95 -3.23
C ARG A 187 -6.32 10.42 -2.67
N TRP A 188 -6.45 9.09 -2.54
CA TRP A 188 -7.59 8.48 -1.86
C TRP A 188 -7.71 8.96 -0.42
N TYR A 189 -6.63 8.97 0.33
CA TYR A 189 -6.65 9.51 1.69
C TYR A 189 -6.98 11.01 1.72
N ALA A 190 -6.44 11.78 0.77
CA ALA A 190 -6.79 13.20 0.62
C ALA A 190 -8.28 13.39 0.33
N LEU A 191 -8.88 12.55 -0.54
CA LEU A 191 -10.32 12.56 -0.82
C LEU A 191 -11.14 12.30 0.46
N LEU A 192 -10.79 11.28 1.23
CA LEU A 192 -11.49 10.97 2.48
C LEU A 192 -11.42 12.14 3.46
N TYR A 193 -10.24 12.77 3.61
CA TYR A 193 -10.07 13.95 4.46
C TYR A 193 -10.84 15.15 3.95
N TYR A 194 -10.84 15.38 2.63
CA TYR A 194 -11.61 16.45 2.03
C TYR A 194 -13.12 16.28 2.27
N ILE A 195 -13.64 15.06 2.13
CA ILE A 195 -15.05 14.76 2.40
C ILE A 195 -15.38 15.01 3.89
N ALA A 196 -14.52 14.55 4.80
CA ALA A 196 -14.74 14.62 6.24
C ALA A 196 -14.58 16.05 6.80
N HIS A 197 -13.62 16.81 6.30
CA HIS A 197 -13.15 18.05 6.93
C HIS A 197 -13.24 19.28 6.03
N LYS A 198 -13.56 19.12 4.74
CA LYS A 198 -13.61 20.21 3.73
C LYS A 198 -12.28 20.98 3.61
N LYS A 199 -11.17 20.28 3.81
CA LYS A 199 -9.80 20.84 3.75
C LYS A 199 -8.94 20.02 2.82
N MET A 200 -8.20 20.71 1.95
CA MET A 200 -7.15 20.08 1.15
C MET A 200 -5.99 19.69 2.04
N SER A 201 -5.31 18.61 1.68
CA SER A 201 -4.12 18.13 2.37
C SER A 201 -2.91 18.13 1.45
N SER A 202 -1.73 18.37 2.00
CA SER A 202 -0.47 18.07 1.35
C SER A 202 -0.17 16.58 1.45
N LEU A 203 0.48 16.02 0.44
CA LEU A 203 0.76 14.59 0.35
C LEU A 203 2.24 14.34 0.13
N ALA A 204 2.80 13.32 0.78
CA ALA A 204 4.17 12.90 0.53
C ALA A 204 4.37 11.40 0.73
N PHE A 205 5.33 10.83 0.01
CA PHE A 205 5.91 9.54 0.35
C PHE A 205 7.16 9.74 1.20
N ALA A 206 7.33 8.94 2.26
CA ALA A 206 8.55 8.90 3.06
C ALA A 206 9.33 7.63 2.77
N TYR A 207 10.58 7.75 2.31
CA TYR A 207 11.43 6.61 1.95
C TYR A 207 12.39 6.26 3.08
N PHE A 208 12.02 5.36 3.93
CA PHE A 208 12.71 5.03 5.18
C PHE A 208 14.16 4.55 5.01
N ARG A 209 14.48 3.94 3.87
CA ARG A 209 15.85 3.51 3.56
C ARG A 209 16.77 4.63 3.10
N TYR A 210 16.22 5.81 2.86
CA TYR A 210 16.94 6.95 2.31
C TYR A 210 16.69 8.20 3.16
N PRO A 211 17.25 8.23 4.38
CA PRO A 211 17.20 9.45 5.21
C PRO A 211 18.00 10.58 4.55
N PRO A 212 17.85 11.83 5.01
CA PRO A 212 18.48 13.00 4.40
C PRO A 212 19.98 12.88 4.15
N GLU A 213 20.70 12.25 5.05
CA GLU A 213 22.15 12.02 4.93
C GLU A 213 22.56 10.90 3.95
N ASN A 214 21.61 10.11 3.47
CA ASN A 214 21.85 8.99 2.56
C ASN A 214 20.84 8.98 1.41
N PRO A 215 20.91 9.95 0.48
CA PRO A 215 19.99 10.04 -0.64
C PRO A 215 20.16 8.87 -1.64
N PRO A 216 19.11 8.49 -2.38
CA PRO A 216 19.22 7.46 -3.41
C PRO A 216 20.08 7.92 -4.58
N LYS A 217 20.79 6.99 -5.23
CA LYS A 217 21.65 7.28 -6.38
C LYS A 217 20.91 8.04 -7.49
N SER A 218 19.66 7.71 -7.74
CA SER A 218 18.81 8.40 -8.72
C SER A 218 18.59 9.88 -8.42
N HIS A 219 18.72 10.29 -7.17
CA HIS A 219 18.65 11.69 -6.76
C HIS A 219 19.99 12.41 -6.96
N LEU A 220 21.10 11.75 -6.64
CA LEU A 220 22.44 12.32 -6.79
C LEU A 220 22.82 12.60 -8.25
N ASN A 221 22.27 11.83 -9.19
CA ASN A 221 22.55 11.98 -10.63
C ASN A 221 21.79 13.11 -11.32
N LYS A 222 21.00 13.91 -10.60
CA LYS A 222 20.32 15.08 -11.18
C LYS A 222 21.29 16.26 -11.37
N LYS A 223 21.16 17.00 -12.50
CA LYS A 223 21.98 18.18 -12.80
C LYS A 223 21.90 19.29 -11.72
N LYS A 224 20.77 19.36 -11.02
CA LYS A 224 20.57 20.24 -9.84
C LYS A 224 19.88 19.37 -8.79
N PRO A 225 20.62 18.68 -7.94
CA PRO A 225 20.02 17.95 -6.84
C PRO A 225 19.38 18.98 -5.91
N SER A 226 18.03 18.96 -5.84
CA SER A 226 17.34 19.59 -4.72
C SER A 226 17.81 18.90 -3.46
N GLU A 227 17.81 19.58 -2.34
CA GLU A 227 18.13 18.98 -1.06
C GLU A 227 17.20 17.77 -0.82
N TRP A 228 17.81 16.62 -0.57
CA TRP A 228 17.06 15.41 -0.30
C TRP A 228 16.59 15.41 1.14
N THR A 229 15.29 15.41 1.35
CA THR A 229 14.68 15.46 2.69
C THR A 229 14.16 14.10 3.17
N GLY A 230 14.24 13.06 2.33
CA GLY A 230 13.59 11.77 2.58
C GLY A 230 12.11 11.74 2.22
N LEU A 231 11.52 12.89 1.87
CA LEU A 231 10.13 13.03 1.44
C LEU A 231 10.04 13.33 -0.06
N ILE A 232 9.11 12.67 -0.73
CA ILE A 232 8.75 13.01 -2.11
C ILE A 232 7.31 13.54 -2.10
N PRO A 233 7.10 14.84 -2.39
CA PRO A 233 5.77 15.41 -2.44
C PRO A 233 4.96 14.82 -3.59
N VAL A 234 3.66 14.68 -3.38
CA VAL A 234 2.69 14.25 -4.39
C VAL A 234 1.70 15.37 -4.62
N SER A 235 1.57 15.78 -5.86
CA SER A 235 0.57 16.78 -6.24
C SER A 235 -0.84 16.20 -6.16
N VAL A 236 -1.77 16.99 -5.67
CA VAL A 236 -3.19 16.69 -5.65
C VAL A 236 -3.96 17.96 -6.00
N SER A 237 -4.91 17.83 -6.90
CA SER A 237 -5.84 18.89 -7.30
C SER A 237 -7.28 18.43 -7.02
N GLU A 238 -8.21 19.37 -7.02
CA GLU A 238 -9.63 19.05 -6.93
C GLU A 238 -10.07 18.11 -8.08
N LYS A 239 -9.54 18.34 -9.28
CA LYS A 239 -9.78 17.44 -10.43
C LYS A 239 -9.34 16.00 -10.15
N ASP A 240 -8.18 15.80 -9.51
CA ASP A 240 -7.72 14.46 -9.14
C ASP A 240 -8.69 13.80 -8.15
N LEU A 241 -9.19 14.56 -7.17
CA LEU A 241 -10.14 14.05 -6.17
C LEU A 241 -11.49 13.71 -6.78
N LEU A 242 -12.01 14.53 -7.68
CA LEU A 242 -13.27 14.27 -8.39
C LEU A 242 -13.16 13.03 -9.28
N ALA A 243 -12.09 12.90 -10.06
CA ALA A 243 -11.85 11.72 -10.89
C ALA A 243 -11.79 10.44 -10.05
N LEU A 244 -11.15 10.49 -8.89
CA LEU A 244 -11.07 9.36 -7.97
C LEU A 244 -12.41 9.01 -7.34
N LEU A 245 -13.22 10.01 -7.01
CA LEU A 245 -14.57 9.84 -6.51
C LEU A 245 -15.47 9.18 -7.55
N ASP A 246 -15.39 9.59 -8.81
CA ASP A 246 -16.16 8.99 -9.90
C ASP A 246 -15.79 7.51 -10.11
N ARG A 247 -14.49 7.17 -10.09
CA ARG A 247 -14.03 5.78 -10.10
C ARG A 247 -14.61 4.98 -8.93
N ALA A 248 -14.58 5.56 -7.72
CA ALA A 248 -15.14 4.93 -6.53
C ALA A 248 -16.65 4.67 -6.66
N LYS A 249 -17.42 5.65 -7.18
CA LYS A 249 -18.86 5.52 -7.43
C LYS A 249 -19.16 4.40 -8.41
N GLN A 250 -18.46 4.37 -9.55
CA GLN A 250 -18.61 3.34 -10.56
C GLN A 250 -18.31 1.94 -10.02
N ALA A 251 -17.16 1.76 -9.37
CA ALA A 251 -16.79 0.48 -8.77
C ALA A 251 -17.77 0.05 -7.68
N TYR A 252 -18.19 0.98 -6.81
CA TYR A 252 -19.14 0.69 -5.73
C TYR A 252 -20.50 0.22 -6.28
N THR A 253 -21.03 0.90 -7.31
CA THR A 253 -22.29 0.53 -7.97
C THR A 253 -22.20 -0.86 -8.60
N LYS A 254 -21.13 -1.13 -9.34
CA LYS A 254 -20.90 -2.43 -9.98
C LYS A 254 -20.73 -3.56 -8.96
N ILE A 255 -20.01 -3.33 -7.87
CA ILE A 255 -19.85 -4.29 -6.78
C ILE A 255 -21.20 -4.61 -6.14
N LEU A 256 -22.06 -3.61 -5.92
CA LEU A 256 -23.41 -3.82 -5.38
C LEU A 256 -24.34 -4.53 -6.37
N ALA A 257 -24.12 -4.37 -7.66
CA ALA A 257 -24.83 -5.09 -8.73
C ALA A 257 -24.25 -6.50 -9.00
N GLU A 258 -23.26 -6.93 -8.21
CA GLU A 258 -22.58 -8.24 -8.38
C GLU A 258 -21.89 -8.42 -9.75
N ASP A 259 -21.45 -7.34 -10.36
CA ASP A 259 -20.68 -7.36 -11.60
C ASP A 259 -19.23 -7.78 -11.30
N PHE A 260 -18.97 -9.10 -11.39
CA PHE A 260 -17.68 -9.70 -11.11
C PHE A 260 -17.10 -10.46 -12.30
N GLU A 261 -17.42 -10.02 -13.49
CA GLU A 261 -16.86 -10.63 -14.70
C GLU A 261 -15.33 -10.49 -14.74
N ALA A 262 -14.67 -11.58 -15.14
CA ALA A 262 -13.21 -11.57 -15.24
C ALA A 262 -12.75 -10.69 -16.39
N THR A 263 -11.72 -9.87 -16.12
CA THR A 263 -11.05 -9.03 -17.14
C THR A 263 -9.60 -9.47 -17.31
N PRO A 264 -9.33 -10.64 -17.94
CA PRO A 264 -8.00 -11.18 -18.04
C PRO A 264 -7.12 -10.31 -18.94
N SER A 265 -5.90 -10.02 -18.49
CA SER A 265 -4.88 -9.37 -19.28
C SER A 265 -3.50 -9.92 -18.94
N SER A 266 -2.52 -9.74 -19.83
CA SER A 266 -1.15 -10.19 -19.54
C SER A 266 -0.56 -9.54 -18.30
N SER A 267 -0.89 -8.28 -18.03
CA SER A 267 -0.41 -7.53 -16.86
C SER A 267 -1.12 -7.94 -15.56
N SER A 268 -2.45 -7.98 -15.56
CA SER A 268 -3.24 -8.28 -14.37
C SER A 268 -3.13 -9.75 -13.95
N CYS A 269 -3.01 -10.66 -14.92
CA CYS A 269 -2.92 -12.08 -14.66
C CYS A 269 -1.51 -12.54 -14.26
N ARG A 270 -0.44 -11.87 -14.71
CA ARG A 270 0.96 -12.27 -14.45
C ARG A 270 1.26 -12.56 -12.97
N PHE A 271 0.62 -11.84 -12.07
CA PHE A 271 0.83 -11.94 -10.63
C PHE A 271 -0.44 -12.30 -9.86
N CYS A 272 -1.42 -12.90 -10.54
CA CYS A 272 -2.66 -13.31 -9.93
C CYS A 272 -2.51 -14.68 -9.25
N ASP A 273 -2.84 -14.75 -7.97
CA ASP A 273 -2.78 -15.99 -7.18
C ASP A 273 -3.80 -17.03 -7.65
N TYR A 274 -4.78 -16.63 -8.48
CA TYR A 274 -5.89 -17.47 -8.95
C TYR A 274 -5.77 -17.90 -10.41
N GLN A 275 -4.60 -17.74 -11.05
CA GLN A 275 -4.40 -18.07 -12.47
C GLN A 275 -4.90 -19.49 -12.82
N ARG A 276 -4.52 -20.48 -11.99
CA ARG A 276 -4.85 -21.89 -12.24
C ARG A 276 -6.34 -22.22 -12.08
N ASP A 277 -7.04 -21.40 -11.31
CA ASP A 277 -8.46 -21.57 -11.03
C ASP A 277 -9.35 -20.81 -12.04
N CYS A 278 -8.76 -19.93 -12.84
CA CYS A 278 -9.47 -18.96 -13.67
C CYS A 278 -9.69 -19.50 -15.08
N SER A 279 -10.94 -19.76 -15.46
CA SER A 279 -11.30 -20.16 -16.83
C SER A 279 -10.93 -19.08 -17.83
N ALA A 280 -11.25 -17.83 -17.54
CA ALA A 280 -10.94 -16.70 -18.44
C ALA A 280 -9.41 -16.53 -18.68
N PHE A 281 -8.55 -16.90 -17.73
CA PHE A 281 -7.11 -16.93 -17.97
C PHE A 281 -6.71 -18.07 -18.91
N ARG A 282 -7.32 -19.25 -18.77
CA ARG A 282 -7.07 -20.38 -19.68
C ARG A 282 -7.49 -20.05 -21.11
N ASP A 283 -8.65 -19.43 -21.27
CA ASP A 283 -9.16 -19.02 -22.59
C ASP A 283 -8.21 -18.01 -23.25
N LEU A 284 -7.69 -17.04 -22.48
CA LEU A 284 -6.67 -16.09 -22.95
C LEU A 284 -5.37 -16.80 -23.41
N GLN A 285 -4.97 -17.89 -22.74
CA GLN A 285 -3.77 -18.63 -23.13
C GLN A 285 -3.99 -19.44 -24.43
N ILE A 286 -5.18 -20.03 -24.60
CA ILE A 286 -5.57 -20.74 -25.81
C ILE A 286 -5.58 -19.78 -27.01
N GLU A 287 -6.24 -18.63 -26.88
CA GLU A 287 -6.26 -17.58 -27.90
C GLU A 287 -4.85 -17.16 -28.35
N LYS A 288 -3.94 -16.96 -27.40
CA LYS A 288 -2.54 -16.64 -27.71
C LYS A 288 -1.80 -17.75 -28.42
N ALA A 289 -2.05 -19.01 -28.07
CA ALA A 289 -1.46 -20.16 -28.71
C ALA A 289 -1.94 -20.29 -30.17
N ASP A 290 -3.22 -20.11 -30.42
CA ASP A 290 -3.83 -20.15 -31.73
C ASP A 290 -3.31 -19.03 -32.64
N LEU A 291 -3.17 -17.82 -32.12
CA LEU A 291 -2.59 -16.71 -32.86
C LEU A 291 -1.12 -16.95 -33.22
N SER A 292 -0.35 -17.60 -32.34
CA SER A 292 1.06 -17.96 -32.61
C SER A 292 1.20 -19.00 -33.71
N GLN A 293 0.27 -19.97 -33.76
CA GLN A 293 0.25 -21.03 -34.79
C GLN A 293 -0.24 -20.54 -36.16
N SER A 294 -1.12 -19.54 -36.17
CA SER A 294 -1.67 -18.98 -37.41
C SER A 294 -0.74 -18.07 -38.19
N GLY A 295 0.50 -17.88 -37.75
CA GLY A 295 1.52 -17.10 -38.45
C GLY A 295 1.24 -15.59 -38.56
N LYS A 296 0.21 -15.09 -37.90
CA LYS A 296 -0.06 -13.66 -37.77
C LYS A 296 0.91 -13.11 -36.74
N GLY A 297 2.02 -12.55 -37.23
CA GLY A 297 3.18 -12.12 -36.49
C GLY A 297 2.81 -11.44 -35.18
N PHE A 298 3.31 -12.00 -34.12
CA PHE A 298 3.34 -11.35 -32.80
C PHE A 298 4.22 -10.10 -32.91
N ILE A 299 3.67 -8.97 -32.60
CA ILE A 299 4.48 -7.82 -32.18
C ILE A 299 5.03 -8.22 -30.80
N ASP A 300 6.30 -8.60 -30.76
CA ASP A 300 7.01 -8.93 -29.54
C ASP A 300 7.05 -7.68 -28.67
N LEU A 301 6.16 -7.61 -27.69
CA LEU A 301 6.22 -6.63 -26.63
C LEU A 301 7.25 -7.12 -25.61
N SER A 302 8.51 -7.22 -26.03
CA SER A 302 9.63 -7.38 -25.14
C SER A 302 9.78 -6.11 -24.31
N PHE A 303 9.38 -6.20 -23.07
CA PHE A 303 9.60 -5.16 -22.08
C PHE A 303 11.07 -5.17 -21.66
N SER A 304 11.83 -4.20 -22.16
CA SER A 304 13.10 -3.78 -21.59
C SER A 304 12.91 -3.04 -20.26
#